data_89d660d16c87adfb2b0ea58d6b3ebddb
#
_entry.id   89d660d16c87adfb2b0ea58d6b3ebddb
#
_cell.length_a   1.000
_cell.length_b   1.000
_cell.length_c   1.000
_cell.angle_alpha   90.00
_cell.angle_beta   90.00
_cell.angle_gamma   90.00
#
_symmetry.space_group_name_H-M   'P 1'
#
loop_
_entity.id
_entity.type
_entity.pdbx_description
1 polymer ?
#
loop_
_entity_poly.entity_id
_entity_poly.type
_entity_poly.pdbx_seq_one_letter_code
_entity_poly.pdbx_strand_id
1 'polypeptide(L)'
;IGSLDHATQGDRQSSARYRDVLAPLGLGDELRIALMAGGECWGVLCLHRENSSLGFSEDEINLIRRLGPRLGEGLRRSLTFSSASNAAGPTGPTGPGIVILDAGLTVMSINAQADYWLGEITGEDWPDRSVLPVPVLAAAAQLADVGRPTMYGAAATRVRTAGGVWISVQASPLEGPAGRQIAVILELANPLQLSSLVLAARGLTPAQQRVAALVLQGRSTRRIMDELQISSHTLQEHLRGVFEKFGIGSRRELVATLSGHRG
;
A
#
# COMPACT_ATOMS: atom_id res chain seq x y z
N ILE A 1 6.43 13.73 -10.73
CA ILE A 1 5.07 14.24 -10.90
C ILE A 1 4.68 14.14 -12.36
N GLY A 2 3.45 13.74 -12.67
CA GLY A 2 2.89 13.66 -14.00
C GLY A 2 1.40 13.97 -14.00
N SER A 3 0.92 14.70 -15.01
CA SER A 3 -0.50 14.91 -15.29
C SER A 3 -0.90 14.06 -16.49
N LEU A 4 -2.14 13.60 -16.50
CA LEU A 4 -2.70 12.85 -17.61
C LEU A 4 -2.76 13.72 -18.88
N ASP A 5 -3.23 14.96 -18.74
CA ASP A 5 -3.27 15.91 -19.87
C ASP A 5 -1.90 16.15 -20.49
N HIS A 6 -0.87 16.31 -19.65
CA HIS A 6 0.49 16.46 -20.15
C HIS A 6 1.00 15.20 -20.86
N ALA A 7 0.73 14.03 -20.28
CA ALA A 7 1.17 12.74 -20.84
C ALA A 7 0.46 12.38 -22.16
N THR A 8 -0.76 12.85 -22.34
CA THR A 8 -1.60 12.59 -23.53
C THR A 8 -1.65 13.77 -24.49
N GLN A 9 -0.91 14.84 -24.20
CA GLN A 9 -0.95 16.10 -24.98
C GLN A 9 -2.39 16.64 -25.15
N GLY A 10 -3.23 16.47 -24.13
CA GLY A 10 -4.63 16.88 -24.12
C GLY A 10 -5.61 15.85 -24.69
N ASP A 11 -5.14 14.83 -25.39
CA ASP A 11 -5.99 13.73 -25.87
C ASP A 11 -6.13 12.64 -24.82
N ARG A 12 -6.96 12.87 -23.81
CA ARG A 12 -7.23 11.91 -22.71
C ARG A 12 -7.76 10.58 -23.24
N GLN A 13 -8.48 10.57 -24.37
CA GLN A 13 -9.03 9.37 -24.97
C GLN A 13 -7.98 8.37 -25.46
N SER A 14 -6.76 8.82 -25.71
CA SER A 14 -5.64 7.93 -26.06
C SER A 14 -5.22 7.04 -24.87
N SER A 15 -5.52 7.43 -23.62
CA SER A 15 -5.19 6.67 -22.40
C SER A 15 -6.25 5.61 -22.10
N ALA A 16 -5.85 4.34 -21.99
CA ALA A 16 -6.72 3.26 -21.52
C ALA A 16 -7.25 3.55 -20.11
N ARG A 17 -6.37 4.06 -19.22
CA ARG A 17 -6.78 4.44 -17.86
C ARG A 17 -7.89 5.50 -17.85
N TYR A 18 -7.84 6.46 -18.75
CA TYR A 18 -8.91 7.44 -18.86
C TYR A 18 -10.22 6.80 -19.28
N ARG A 19 -10.18 6.02 -20.38
CA ARG A 19 -11.39 5.40 -20.93
C ARG A 19 -12.04 4.42 -19.98
N ASP A 20 -11.21 3.60 -19.32
CA ASP A 20 -11.70 2.42 -18.58
C ASP A 20 -11.97 2.71 -17.10
N VAL A 21 -11.37 3.77 -16.53
CA VAL A 21 -11.46 4.08 -15.11
C VAL A 21 -11.96 5.51 -14.85
N LEU A 22 -11.33 6.53 -15.44
CA LEU A 22 -11.63 7.92 -15.05
C LEU A 22 -12.91 8.44 -15.70
N ALA A 23 -13.08 8.23 -16.99
CA ALA A 23 -14.25 8.72 -17.72
C ALA A 23 -15.58 8.16 -17.19
N PRO A 24 -15.71 6.85 -16.87
CA PRO A 24 -16.91 6.31 -16.23
C PRO A 24 -17.24 6.92 -14.88
N LEU A 25 -16.23 7.43 -14.16
CA LEU A 25 -16.38 8.12 -12.88
C LEU A 25 -16.62 9.64 -13.02
N GLY A 26 -16.77 10.14 -14.24
CA GLY A 26 -16.94 11.59 -14.50
C GLY A 26 -15.64 12.40 -14.27
N LEU A 27 -14.49 11.73 -14.15
CA LEU A 27 -13.20 12.36 -13.91
C LEU A 27 -12.50 12.72 -15.21
N GLY A 28 -11.82 13.86 -15.22
CA GLY A 28 -11.05 14.39 -16.35
C GLY A 28 -9.56 14.19 -16.19
N ASP A 29 -8.84 15.25 -15.80
CA ASP A 29 -7.39 15.17 -15.60
C ASP A 29 -7.03 14.52 -14.26
N GLU A 30 -5.93 13.78 -14.26
CA GLU A 30 -5.33 13.14 -13.08
C GLU A 30 -3.89 13.64 -12.91
N LEU A 31 -3.59 14.17 -11.73
CA LEU A 31 -2.24 14.55 -11.34
C LEU A 31 -1.68 13.56 -10.33
N ARG A 32 -0.52 12.97 -10.61
CA ARG A 32 0.16 12.02 -9.74
C ARG A 32 1.54 12.51 -9.30
N ILE A 33 1.85 12.33 -8.04
CA ILE A 33 3.19 12.57 -7.51
C ILE A 33 3.62 11.45 -6.57
N ALA A 34 4.86 10.96 -6.76
CA ALA A 34 5.51 10.11 -5.78
C ALA A 34 5.97 10.98 -4.59
N LEU A 35 5.58 10.59 -3.40
CA LEU A 35 5.91 11.25 -2.15
C LEU A 35 7.25 10.71 -1.63
N MET A 36 8.32 11.37 -2.02
CA MET A 36 9.69 10.94 -1.75
C MET A 36 10.23 11.55 -0.45
N ALA A 37 10.90 10.73 0.37
CA ALA A 37 11.71 11.18 1.49
C ALA A 37 12.88 10.23 1.73
N GLY A 38 14.09 10.75 1.94
CA GLY A 38 15.29 9.95 2.16
C GLY A 38 15.67 9.02 0.99
N GLY A 39 15.29 9.37 -0.24
CA GLY A 39 15.53 8.56 -1.43
C GLY A 39 14.52 7.44 -1.68
N GLU A 40 13.57 7.23 -0.76
CA GLU A 40 12.53 6.21 -0.84
C GLU A 40 11.16 6.82 -1.16
N CYS A 41 10.29 6.05 -1.84
CA CYS A 41 8.91 6.44 -2.13
C CYS A 41 7.99 5.94 -1.02
N TRP A 42 7.37 6.86 -0.29
CA TRP A 42 6.49 6.57 0.86
C TRP A 42 5.02 6.49 0.50
N GLY A 43 4.69 6.95 -0.69
CA GLY A 43 3.33 6.90 -1.18
C GLY A 43 3.19 7.60 -2.53
N VAL A 44 2.00 7.53 -3.08
CA VAL A 44 1.62 8.26 -4.29
C VAL A 44 0.38 9.08 -3.96
N LEU A 45 0.45 10.39 -4.22
CA LEU A 45 -0.71 11.25 -4.18
C LEU A 45 -1.32 11.32 -5.58
N CYS A 46 -2.61 11.00 -5.68
CA CYS A 46 -3.39 11.15 -6.89
C CYS A 46 -4.46 12.20 -6.64
N LEU A 47 -4.49 13.23 -7.48
CA LEU A 47 -5.51 14.26 -7.48
C LEU A 47 -6.28 14.15 -8.78
N HIS A 48 -7.60 14.28 -8.70
CA HIS A 48 -8.48 14.18 -9.85
C HIS A 48 -9.29 15.47 -9.99
N ARG A 49 -9.62 15.83 -11.21
CA ARG A 49 -10.58 16.88 -11.56
C ARG A 49 -11.79 16.27 -12.23
N GLU A 50 -12.89 16.99 -12.12
CA GLU A 50 -14.06 16.72 -12.95
C GLU A 50 -13.70 16.77 -14.43
N ASN A 51 -14.48 16.06 -15.25
CA ASN A 51 -14.27 16.03 -16.69
C ASN A 51 -14.66 17.38 -17.31
N SER A 52 -13.71 18.27 -17.36
CA SER A 52 -13.80 19.59 -18.00
C SER A 52 -12.64 19.79 -18.97
N SER A 53 -12.69 20.84 -19.79
CA SER A 53 -11.63 21.19 -20.72
C SER A 53 -10.36 21.70 -20.01
N LEU A 54 -10.46 22.10 -18.75
CA LEU A 54 -9.33 22.59 -17.96
C LEU A 54 -8.74 21.47 -17.12
N GLY A 55 -7.49 21.12 -17.39
CA GLY A 55 -6.68 20.24 -16.54
C GLY A 55 -6.01 20.96 -15.37
N PHE A 56 -5.02 20.34 -14.77
CA PHE A 56 -4.17 20.96 -13.75
C PHE A 56 -3.25 22.00 -14.39
N SER A 57 -3.28 23.23 -13.86
CA SER A 57 -2.40 24.31 -14.31
C SER A 57 -0.95 24.08 -13.87
N GLU A 58 0.00 24.72 -14.53
CA GLU A 58 1.42 24.67 -14.16
C GLU A 58 1.67 25.16 -12.72
N ASP A 59 0.92 26.16 -12.25
CA ASP A 59 1.05 26.68 -10.89
C ASP A 59 0.61 25.64 -9.85
N GLU A 60 -0.48 24.91 -10.11
CA GLU A 60 -0.95 23.82 -9.25
C GLU A 60 0.03 22.65 -9.25
N ILE A 61 0.55 22.27 -10.42
CA ILE A 61 1.57 21.23 -10.56
C ILE A 61 2.82 21.61 -9.77
N ASN A 62 3.25 22.87 -9.85
CA ASN A 62 4.41 23.39 -9.14
C ASN A 62 4.17 23.46 -7.61
N LEU A 63 2.95 23.79 -7.18
CA LEU A 63 2.58 23.77 -5.77
C LEU A 63 2.70 22.32 -5.22
N ILE A 64 2.09 21.36 -5.89
CA ILE A 64 2.14 19.95 -5.49
C ILE A 64 3.57 19.40 -5.53
N ARG A 65 4.38 19.80 -6.50
CA ARG A 65 5.80 19.42 -6.57
C ARG A 65 6.58 19.89 -5.34
N ARG A 66 6.29 21.09 -4.83
CA ARG A 66 6.94 21.63 -3.62
C ARG A 66 6.44 20.98 -2.34
N LEU A 67 5.16 20.57 -2.30
CA LEU A 67 4.58 19.89 -1.13
C LEU A 67 4.97 18.43 -1.02
N GLY A 68 5.22 17.75 -2.15
CA GLY A 68 5.49 16.31 -2.21
C GLY A 68 6.53 15.80 -1.20
N PRO A 69 7.74 16.41 -1.12
CA PRO A 69 8.75 15.98 -0.15
C PRO A 69 8.31 16.13 1.32
N ARG A 70 7.54 17.18 1.65
CA ARG A 70 7.01 17.38 3.01
C ARG A 70 5.96 16.34 3.36
N LEU A 71 5.08 16.01 2.42
CA LEU A 71 4.09 14.95 2.58
C LEU A 71 4.77 13.58 2.71
N GLY A 72 5.80 13.31 1.89
CA GLY A 72 6.61 12.09 1.99
C GLY A 72 7.27 11.95 3.36
N GLU A 73 7.87 13.01 3.88
CA GLU A 73 8.45 13.01 5.22
C GLU A 73 7.39 12.83 6.32
N GLY A 74 6.21 13.44 6.18
CA GLY A 74 5.08 13.25 7.08
C GLY A 74 4.63 11.80 7.12
N LEU A 75 4.49 11.14 5.96
CA LEU A 75 4.16 9.72 5.87
C LEU A 75 5.23 8.84 6.51
N ARG A 76 6.50 9.10 6.21
CA ARG A 76 7.62 8.37 6.83
C ARG A 76 7.57 8.45 8.35
N ARG A 77 7.38 9.63 8.91
CA ARG A 77 7.26 9.83 10.37
C ARG A 77 6.03 9.15 10.94
N SER A 78 4.89 9.24 10.28
CA SER A 78 3.66 8.58 10.73
C SER A 78 3.85 7.06 10.91
N LEU A 79 4.59 6.41 10.02
CA LEU A 79 4.90 4.99 10.11
C LEU A 79 5.76 4.64 11.33
N THR A 80 6.70 5.54 11.71
CA THR A 80 7.53 5.32 12.90
C THR A 80 6.76 5.49 14.20
N PHE A 81 5.78 6.40 14.26
CA PHE A 81 4.94 6.62 15.44
C PHE A 81 3.85 5.55 15.60
N SER A 82 3.25 5.08 14.52
CA SER A 82 2.17 4.08 14.56
C SER A 82 2.62 2.73 15.11
N SER A 83 3.91 2.38 14.95
CA SER A 83 4.49 1.18 15.56
C SER A 83 4.49 1.21 17.10
N ALA A 84 4.39 2.40 17.69
CA ALA A 84 4.32 2.56 19.15
C ALA A 84 2.89 2.54 19.72
N SER A 85 1.88 2.83 18.89
CA SER A 85 0.49 3.04 19.33
C SER A 85 -0.41 1.81 19.17
N ASN A 86 0.02 0.75 18.48
CA ASN A 86 -0.76 -0.48 18.27
C ASN A 86 -0.81 -1.42 19.50
N ALA A 87 -0.73 -0.87 20.71
CA ALA A 87 -0.83 -1.66 21.96
C ALA A 87 -2.26 -2.13 22.29
N ALA A 88 -3.29 -1.54 21.69
CA ALA A 88 -4.65 -2.08 21.70
C ALA A 88 -4.83 -2.89 20.41
N GLY A 89 -5.01 -4.19 20.51
CA GLY A 89 -5.31 -5.04 19.38
C GLY A 89 -6.50 -4.48 18.59
N PRO A 90 -6.51 -4.61 17.26
CA PRO A 90 -7.58 -4.06 16.44
C PRO A 90 -8.91 -4.67 16.85
N THR A 91 -9.85 -3.83 17.25
CA THR A 91 -11.25 -4.19 17.41
C THR A 91 -11.87 -4.23 16.02
N GLY A 92 -11.91 -5.40 15.41
CA GLY A 92 -12.53 -5.59 14.10
C GLY A 92 -13.09 -7.01 13.98
N PRO A 93 -13.88 -7.27 12.95
CA PRO A 93 -14.47 -8.59 12.73
C PRO A 93 -13.38 -9.64 12.52
N THR A 94 -13.62 -10.83 13.03
CA THR A 94 -12.76 -11.99 12.83
C THR A 94 -12.94 -12.50 11.40
N GLY A 95 -11.84 -12.64 10.66
CA GLY A 95 -11.81 -13.17 9.30
C GLY A 95 -11.69 -12.12 8.20
N PRO A 96 -11.44 -12.56 6.96
CA PRO A 96 -11.26 -11.68 5.82
C PRO A 96 -12.59 -11.07 5.34
N GLY A 97 -12.54 -9.80 4.97
CA GLY A 97 -13.56 -9.18 4.13
C GLY A 97 -13.40 -9.67 2.70
N ILE A 98 -14.50 -10.06 2.06
CA ILE A 98 -14.50 -10.55 0.69
C ILE A 98 -15.48 -9.74 -0.13
N VAL A 99 -14.99 -9.20 -1.26
CA VAL A 99 -15.80 -8.56 -2.28
C VAL A 99 -15.61 -9.32 -3.58
N ILE A 100 -16.70 -9.66 -4.25
CA ILE A 100 -16.67 -10.25 -5.60
C ILE A 100 -17.14 -9.18 -6.58
N LEU A 101 -16.34 -8.96 -7.61
CA LEU A 101 -16.61 -8.02 -8.69
C LEU A 101 -16.79 -8.78 -10.00
N ASP A 102 -17.60 -8.23 -10.89
CA ASP A 102 -17.66 -8.66 -12.29
C ASP A 102 -16.47 -8.09 -13.10
N ALA A 103 -16.41 -8.43 -14.38
CA ALA A 103 -15.38 -7.94 -15.29
C ALA A 103 -15.41 -6.40 -15.48
N GLY A 104 -16.54 -5.74 -15.21
CA GLY A 104 -16.72 -4.29 -15.24
C GLY A 104 -16.41 -3.60 -13.92
N LEU A 105 -15.88 -4.34 -12.94
CA LEU A 105 -15.58 -3.86 -11.58
C LEU A 105 -16.82 -3.48 -10.75
N THR A 106 -17.99 -3.99 -11.12
CA THR A 106 -19.23 -3.82 -10.36
C THR A 106 -19.30 -4.83 -9.22
N VAL A 107 -19.76 -4.40 -8.06
CA VAL A 107 -19.90 -5.27 -6.88
C VAL A 107 -21.03 -6.28 -7.10
N MET A 108 -20.68 -7.57 -7.12
CA MET A 108 -21.64 -8.68 -7.22
C MET A 108 -22.04 -9.21 -5.84
N SER A 109 -21.06 -9.34 -4.95
CA SER A 109 -21.25 -9.89 -3.61
C SER A 109 -20.25 -9.29 -2.64
N ILE A 110 -20.69 -9.18 -1.38
CA ILE A 110 -19.88 -8.66 -0.27
C ILE A 110 -20.29 -9.41 1.00
N ASN A 111 -19.30 -9.73 1.86
CA ASN A 111 -19.60 -10.23 3.21
C ASN A 111 -19.57 -9.10 4.24
N ALA A 112 -20.10 -9.36 5.44
CA ALA A 112 -20.20 -8.38 6.52
C ALA A 112 -18.82 -7.84 6.96
N GLN A 113 -17.77 -8.65 6.87
CA GLN A 113 -16.40 -8.23 7.19
C GLN A 113 -15.87 -7.21 6.18
N ALA A 114 -16.16 -7.40 4.89
CA ALA A 114 -15.79 -6.43 3.87
C ALA A 114 -16.56 -5.12 4.01
N ASP A 115 -17.85 -5.18 4.31
CA ASP A 115 -18.68 -4.01 4.57
C ASP A 115 -18.08 -3.15 5.71
N TYR A 116 -17.69 -3.80 6.81
CA TYR A 116 -17.01 -3.15 7.93
C TYR A 116 -15.68 -2.48 7.50
N TRP A 117 -14.79 -3.25 6.82
CA TRP A 117 -13.48 -2.71 6.44
C TRP A 117 -13.57 -1.58 5.42
N LEU A 118 -14.54 -1.63 4.50
CA LEU A 118 -14.76 -0.57 3.53
C LEU A 118 -15.23 0.71 4.21
N GLY A 119 -16.11 0.60 5.22
CA GLY A 119 -16.49 1.73 6.08
C GLY A 119 -15.30 2.33 6.81
N GLU A 120 -14.46 1.50 7.43
CA GLU A 120 -13.22 1.95 8.09
C GLU A 120 -12.22 2.63 7.14
N ILE A 121 -12.14 2.19 5.88
CA ILE A 121 -11.27 2.79 4.85
C ILE A 121 -11.81 4.15 4.42
N THR A 122 -13.11 4.33 4.28
CA THR A 122 -13.72 5.61 3.90
C THR A 122 -13.78 6.61 5.06
N GLY A 123 -13.78 6.12 6.30
CA GLY A 123 -13.91 6.94 7.51
C GLY A 123 -15.35 7.42 7.80
N GLU A 124 -16.32 6.91 7.06
CA GLU A 124 -17.75 7.20 7.18
C GLU A 124 -18.55 5.93 6.94
N ASP A 125 -19.83 5.93 7.27
CA ASP A 125 -20.73 4.88 6.79
C ASP A 125 -20.59 4.81 5.27
N TRP A 126 -20.30 3.63 4.73
CA TRP A 126 -20.20 3.41 3.29
C TRP A 126 -21.61 3.23 2.68
N PRO A 127 -22.29 4.35 2.32
CA PRO A 127 -23.73 4.32 2.01
C PRO A 127 -24.01 3.78 0.62
N ASP A 128 -23.10 4.03 -0.33
CA ASP A 128 -23.26 3.56 -1.70
C ASP A 128 -22.34 2.37 -1.97
N ARG A 129 -22.89 1.16 -1.82
CA ARG A 129 -22.18 -0.11 -2.05
C ARG A 129 -21.83 -0.35 -3.51
N SER A 130 -22.27 0.47 -4.42
CA SER A 130 -21.91 0.41 -5.84
C SER A 130 -20.53 1.05 -6.11
N VAL A 131 -20.08 1.98 -5.23
CA VAL A 131 -18.83 2.72 -5.40
C VAL A 131 -17.77 2.21 -4.43
N LEU A 132 -16.78 1.50 -4.94
CA LEU A 132 -15.66 1.04 -4.13
C LEU A 132 -14.68 2.18 -3.80
N PRO A 133 -14.09 2.19 -2.58
CA PRO A 133 -13.00 3.10 -2.27
C PRO A 133 -11.86 2.98 -3.28
N VAL A 134 -11.29 4.13 -3.67
CA VAL A 134 -10.24 4.21 -4.71
C VAL A 134 -9.11 3.18 -4.56
N PRO A 135 -8.56 2.91 -3.35
CA PRO A 135 -7.51 1.91 -3.20
C PRO A 135 -7.95 0.48 -3.55
N VAL A 136 -9.21 0.15 -3.25
CA VAL A 136 -9.80 -1.16 -3.55
C VAL A 136 -10.04 -1.30 -5.04
N LEU A 137 -10.65 -0.27 -5.65
CA LEU A 137 -10.85 -0.20 -7.08
C LEU A 137 -9.53 -0.25 -7.85
N ALA A 138 -8.50 0.46 -7.39
CA ALA A 138 -7.19 0.47 -8.03
C ALA A 138 -6.50 -0.91 -7.99
N ALA A 139 -6.65 -1.68 -6.89
CA ALA A 139 -6.14 -3.04 -6.82
C ALA A 139 -6.88 -3.97 -7.78
N ALA A 140 -8.21 -3.87 -7.87
CA ALA A 140 -9.01 -4.67 -8.79
C ALA A 140 -8.73 -4.31 -10.27
N ALA A 141 -8.62 -3.02 -10.60
CA ALA A 141 -8.38 -2.53 -11.95
C ALA A 141 -7.03 -3.00 -12.52
N GLN A 142 -6.02 -3.27 -11.70
CA GLN A 142 -4.76 -3.84 -12.16
C GLN A 142 -4.93 -5.23 -12.79
N LEU A 143 -6.00 -5.95 -12.45
CA LEU A 143 -6.30 -7.28 -12.98
C LEU A 143 -7.32 -7.24 -14.14
N ALA A 144 -8.05 -6.15 -14.28
CA ALA A 144 -9.00 -5.96 -15.38
C ALA A 144 -8.30 -5.70 -16.72
N ASP A 145 -7.04 -5.25 -16.70
CA ASP A 145 -6.25 -4.97 -17.89
C ASP A 145 -5.82 -6.29 -18.57
N VAL A 146 -6.66 -6.72 -19.51
CA VAL A 146 -6.51 -7.98 -20.30
C VAL A 146 -5.39 -7.81 -21.31
N GLY A 147 -4.15 -7.97 -20.92
CA GLY A 147 -3.02 -7.92 -21.89
C GLY A 147 -1.66 -7.67 -21.29
N ARG A 148 -1.58 -7.27 -20.02
CA ARG A 148 -0.32 -7.28 -19.27
C ARG A 148 -0.28 -8.54 -18.40
N PRO A 149 0.68 -9.44 -18.66
CA PRO A 149 0.95 -10.50 -17.67
C PRO A 149 1.42 -9.77 -16.41
N THR A 150 0.53 -9.74 -15.39
CA THR A 150 0.98 -9.41 -14.03
C THR A 150 1.95 -10.51 -13.66
N MET A 151 3.24 -10.18 -13.59
CA MET A 151 4.31 -11.15 -13.27
C MET A 151 4.09 -11.88 -11.93
N TYR A 152 3.03 -11.56 -11.20
CA TYR A 152 2.73 -12.10 -9.87
C TYR A 152 1.25 -12.43 -9.60
N GLY A 153 0.39 -12.58 -10.59
CA GLY A 153 -0.96 -13.19 -10.42
C GLY A 153 -1.94 -12.54 -9.44
N ALA A 154 -1.52 -11.64 -8.60
CA ALA A 154 -2.35 -10.94 -7.63
C ALA A 154 -1.90 -9.47 -7.50
N ALA A 155 -2.87 -8.55 -7.53
CA ALA A 155 -2.61 -7.15 -7.23
C ALA A 155 -2.83 -6.93 -5.71
N ALA A 156 -1.86 -6.33 -5.05
CA ALA A 156 -1.91 -6.08 -3.63
C ALA A 156 -1.54 -4.63 -3.29
N THR A 157 -2.31 -4.03 -2.39
CA THR A 157 -2.01 -2.72 -1.81
C THR A 157 -2.27 -2.73 -0.31
N ARG A 158 -1.85 -1.67 0.37
CA ARG A 158 -2.13 -1.49 1.80
C ARG A 158 -2.73 -0.12 2.01
N VAL A 159 -3.76 -0.07 2.82
CA VAL A 159 -4.52 1.14 3.11
C VAL A 159 -4.52 1.35 4.61
N ARG A 160 -4.34 2.58 5.04
CA ARG A 160 -4.53 2.95 6.44
C ARG A 160 -5.95 3.47 6.62
N THR A 161 -6.70 2.90 7.55
CA THR A 161 -8.03 3.35 7.91
C THR A 161 -7.98 4.70 8.66
N ALA A 162 -9.11 5.39 8.76
CA ALA A 162 -9.24 6.60 9.58
C ALA A 162 -8.87 6.34 11.04
N GLY A 163 -9.20 5.15 11.57
CA GLY A 163 -8.78 4.69 12.91
C GLY A 163 -7.30 4.34 13.03
N GLY A 164 -6.51 4.46 11.96
CA GLY A 164 -5.07 4.24 11.96
C GLY A 164 -4.64 2.79 11.78
N VAL A 165 -5.57 1.87 11.55
CA VAL A 165 -5.30 0.44 11.32
C VAL A 165 -4.86 0.21 9.88
N TRP A 166 -3.89 -0.67 9.67
CA TRP A 166 -3.47 -1.05 8.32
C TRP A 166 -4.23 -2.27 7.82
N ILE A 167 -4.84 -2.11 6.66
CA ILE A 167 -5.57 -3.16 5.91
C ILE A 167 -4.77 -3.55 4.69
N SER A 168 -4.57 -4.85 4.50
CA SER A 168 -4.10 -5.45 3.25
C SER A 168 -5.29 -5.61 2.33
N VAL A 169 -5.18 -5.09 1.11
CA VAL A 169 -6.16 -5.25 0.03
C VAL A 169 -5.49 -6.09 -1.04
N GLN A 170 -6.00 -7.28 -1.30
CA GLN A 170 -5.49 -8.17 -2.32
C GLN A 170 -6.58 -8.48 -3.32
N ALA A 171 -6.28 -8.32 -4.61
CA ALA A 171 -7.19 -8.70 -5.68
C ALA A 171 -6.64 -9.91 -6.44
N SER A 172 -7.51 -10.84 -6.78
CA SER A 172 -7.19 -12.07 -7.50
C SER A 172 -8.26 -12.39 -8.54
N PRO A 173 -7.89 -12.82 -9.75
CA PRO A 173 -8.88 -13.24 -10.72
C PRO A 173 -9.55 -14.53 -10.27
N LEU A 174 -10.84 -14.64 -10.51
CA LEU A 174 -11.64 -15.86 -10.38
C LEU A 174 -12.22 -16.23 -11.73
N GLU A 175 -12.14 -17.49 -12.05
CA GLU A 175 -12.78 -18.07 -13.23
C GLU A 175 -13.88 -19.05 -12.79
N GLY A 176 -15.07 -18.91 -13.34
CA GLY A 176 -16.20 -19.74 -12.98
C GLY A 176 -17.28 -19.74 -14.07
N PRO A 177 -18.38 -20.48 -13.84
CA PRO A 177 -19.49 -20.57 -14.81
C PRO A 177 -20.12 -19.21 -15.16
N ALA A 178 -20.02 -18.23 -14.25
CA ALA A 178 -20.52 -16.86 -14.46
C ALA A 178 -19.54 -15.97 -15.24
N GLY A 179 -18.45 -16.53 -15.80
CA GLY A 179 -17.40 -15.81 -16.50
C GLY A 179 -16.28 -15.35 -15.56
N ARG A 180 -15.48 -14.39 -16.04
CA ARG A 180 -14.35 -13.84 -15.29
C ARG A 180 -14.84 -12.89 -14.21
N GLN A 181 -14.40 -13.11 -13.00
CA GLN A 181 -14.69 -12.29 -11.82
C GLN A 181 -13.38 -11.89 -11.13
N ILE A 182 -13.44 -10.96 -10.22
CA ILE A 182 -12.32 -10.57 -9.38
C ILE A 182 -12.73 -10.68 -7.91
N ALA A 183 -11.98 -11.47 -7.15
CA ALA A 183 -12.10 -11.48 -5.69
C ALA A 183 -11.17 -10.42 -5.12
N VAL A 184 -11.71 -9.54 -4.26
CA VAL A 184 -10.93 -8.63 -3.43
C VAL A 184 -11.03 -9.08 -1.99
N ILE A 185 -9.87 -9.31 -1.37
CA ILE A 185 -9.73 -9.74 0.02
C ILE A 185 -9.20 -8.57 0.83
N LEU A 186 -9.93 -8.25 1.90
CA LEU A 186 -9.61 -7.18 2.86
C LEU A 186 -9.31 -7.83 4.21
N GLU A 187 -8.12 -7.65 4.73
CA GLU A 187 -7.73 -8.22 6.03
C GLU A 187 -6.76 -7.30 6.75
N LEU A 188 -6.65 -7.47 8.05
CA LEU A 188 -5.60 -6.78 8.81
C LEU A 188 -4.25 -7.07 8.19
N ALA A 189 -3.50 -6.01 7.89
CA ALA A 189 -2.17 -6.18 7.36
C ALA A 189 -1.29 -6.90 8.39
N ASN A 190 -0.70 -8.00 7.99
CA ASN A 190 0.22 -8.74 8.83
C ASN A 190 1.41 -7.83 9.24
N PRO A 191 1.79 -7.76 10.53
CA PRO A 191 2.94 -6.99 10.98
C PRO A 191 4.22 -7.27 10.18
N LEU A 192 4.43 -8.52 9.74
CA LEU A 192 5.57 -8.88 8.88
C LEU A 192 5.49 -8.23 7.49
N GLN A 193 4.29 -8.00 6.96
CA GLN A 193 4.11 -7.29 5.69
C GLN A 193 4.38 -5.79 5.83
N LEU A 194 4.17 -5.23 7.02
CA LEU A 194 4.48 -3.83 7.33
C LEU A 194 5.95 -3.64 7.74
N SER A 195 6.64 -4.70 8.12
CA SER A 195 8.01 -4.62 8.62
C SER A 195 8.96 -3.94 7.63
N SER A 196 8.84 -4.21 6.34
CA SER A 196 9.68 -3.57 5.31
C SER A 196 9.53 -2.06 5.30
N LEU A 197 8.29 -1.56 5.42
CA LEU A 197 8.01 -0.12 5.50
C LEU A 197 8.55 0.50 6.79
N VAL A 198 8.37 -0.20 7.92
CA VAL A 198 8.86 0.26 9.23
C VAL A 198 10.40 0.26 9.26
N LEU A 199 11.04 -0.77 8.70
CA LEU A 199 12.50 -0.86 8.59
C LEU A 199 13.07 0.30 7.75
N ALA A 200 12.46 0.58 6.59
CA ALA A 200 12.83 1.71 5.76
C ALA A 200 12.60 3.05 6.51
N ALA A 201 11.44 3.21 7.18
CA ALA A 201 11.08 4.43 7.92
C ALA A 201 12.08 4.77 9.03
N ARG A 202 12.67 3.74 9.66
CA ARG A 202 13.74 3.89 10.67
C ARG A 202 15.10 4.23 10.06
N GLY A 203 15.18 4.41 8.74
CA GLY A 203 16.41 4.79 8.05
C GLY A 203 17.45 3.66 7.98
N LEU A 204 17.00 2.40 7.97
CA LEU A 204 17.91 1.28 7.76
C LEU A 204 18.44 1.29 6.32
N THR A 205 19.72 0.95 6.17
CA THR A 205 20.29 0.72 4.84
C THR A 205 19.68 -0.53 4.19
N PRO A 206 19.73 -0.68 2.86
CA PRO A 206 19.20 -1.89 2.18
C PRO A 206 19.81 -3.19 2.72
N ALA A 207 21.09 -3.20 3.12
CA ALA A 207 21.73 -4.35 3.74
C ALA A 207 21.16 -4.65 5.14
N GLN A 208 20.98 -3.62 5.97
CA GLN A 208 20.36 -3.74 7.28
C GLN A 208 18.90 -4.20 7.19
N GLN A 209 18.13 -3.71 6.20
CA GLN A 209 16.76 -4.16 5.96
C GLN A 209 16.69 -5.66 5.62
N ARG A 210 17.58 -6.14 4.74
CA ARG A 210 17.66 -7.58 4.40
C ARG A 210 17.99 -8.45 5.61
N VAL A 211 18.96 -8.03 6.43
CA VAL A 211 19.30 -8.73 7.67
C VAL A 211 18.13 -8.76 8.63
N ALA A 212 17.47 -7.60 8.87
CA ALA A 212 16.33 -7.51 9.76
C ALA A 212 15.14 -8.37 9.28
N ALA A 213 14.85 -8.38 7.97
CA ALA A 213 13.81 -9.21 7.39
C ALA A 213 14.03 -10.71 7.64
N LEU A 214 15.27 -11.20 7.49
CA LEU A 214 15.62 -12.59 7.76
C LEU A 214 15.54 -12.93 9.26
N VAL A 215 15.88 -11.96 10.12
CA VAL A 215 15.68 -12.08 11.57
C VAL A 215 14.19 -12.26 11.91
N LEU A 216 13.32 -11.49 11.30
CA LEU A 216 11.86 -11.55 11.51
C LEU A 216 11.27 -12.88 11.00
N GLN A 217 11.85 -13.45 9.96
CA GLN A 217 11.51 -14.79 9.46
C GLN A 217 12.02 -15.93 10.36
N GLY A 218 12.69 -15.62 11.47
CA GLY A 218 13.21 -16.62 12.39
C GLY A 218 14.48 -17.33 11.92
N ARG A 219 15.16 -16.82 10.87
CA ARG A 219 16.40 -17.46 10.34
C ARG A 219 17.51 -17.44 11.38
N SER A 220 18.25 -18.53 11.52
CA SER A 220 19.42 -18.58 12.39
C SER A 220 20.57 -17.70 11.86
N THR A 221 21.49 -17.25 12.74
CA THR A 221 22.68 -16.48 12.37
C THR A 221 23.45 -17.11 11.22
N ARG A 222 23.68 -18.43 11.30
CA ARG A 222 24.40 -19.18 10.27
C ARG A 222 23.66 -19.11 8.92
N ARG A 223 22.33 -19.30 8.93
CA ARG A 223 21.53 -19.26 7.71
C ARG A 223 21.49 -17.88 7.09
N ILE A 224 21.48 -16.81 7.90
CA ILE A 224 21.56 -15.43 7.40
C ILE A 224 22.90 -15.17 6.72
N MET A 225 24.00 -15.63 7.33
CA MET A 225 25.33 -15.49 6.74
C MET A 225 25.43 -16.23 5.40
N ASP A 226 24.94 -17.46 5.34
CA ASP A 226 24.94 -18.29 4.13
C ASP A 226 24.08 -17.67 3.02
N GLU A 227 22.88 -17.17 3.36
CA GLU A 227 21.91 -16.61 2.41
C GLU A 227 22.35 -15.24 1.84
N LEU A 228 22.99 -14.43 2.67
CA LEU A 228 23.49 -13.11 2.26
C LEU A 228 24.96 -13.11 1.82
N GLN A 229 25.64 -14.24 1.91
CA GLN A 229 27.06 -14.39 1.58
C GLN A 229 27.95 -13.38 2.33
N ILE A 230 27.71 -13.20 3.65
CA ILE A 230 28.45 -12.26 4.50
C ILE A 230 29.14 -12.96 5.66
N SER A 231 30.21 -12.35 6.17
CA SER A 231 30.93 -12.83 7.35
C SER A 231 30.12 -12.64 8.64
N SER A 232 30.49 -13.38 9.70
CA SER A 232 29.92 -13.18 11.04
C SER A 232 30.14 -11.77 11.55
N HIS A 233 31.29 -11.18 11.31
CA HIS A 233 31.59 -9.80 11.69
C HIS A 233 30.65 -8.80 11.00
N THR A 234 30.50 -8.90 9.68
CA THR A 234 29.60 -8.05 8.89
C THR A 234 28.14 -8.18 9.34
N LEU A 235 27.69 -9.41 9.64
CA LEU A 235 26.36 -9.63 10.16
C LEU A 235 26.14 -8.93 11.51
N GLN A 236 27.13 -9.04 12.41
CA GLN A 236 27.05 -8.37 13.72
C GLN A 236 27.04 -6.85 13.60
N GLU A 237 27.82 -6.27 12.69
CA GLU A 237 27.79 -4.82 12.40
C GLU A 237 26.40 -4.38 11.90
N HIS A 238 25.80 -5.13 10.98
CA HIS A 238 24.45 -4.83 10.50
C HIS A 238 23.42 -4.93 11.63
N LEU A 239 23.46 -5.99 12.45
CA LEU A 239 22.57 -6.15 13.58
C LEU A 239 22.72 -5.02 14.60
N ARG A 240 23.95 -4.63 14.91
CA ARG A 240 24.23 -3.50 15.80
C ARG A 240 23.60 -2.22 15.28
N GLY A 241 23.80 -1.89 14.00
CA GLY A 241 23.20 -0.72 13.40
C GLY A 241 21.65 -0.78 13.35
N VAL A 242 21.07 -1.96 13.19
CA VAL A 242 19.62 -2.18 13.32
C VAL A 242 19.17 -1.88 14.75
N PHE A 243 19.82 -2.46 15.74
CA PHE A 243 19.44 -2.30 17.16
C PHE A 243 19.57 -0.84 17.62
N GLU A 244 20.64 -0.16 17.24
CA GLU A 244 20.84 1.26 17.53
C GLU A 244 19.68 2.13 16.97
N LYS A 245 19.27 1.91 15.71
CA LYS A 245 18.20 2.66 15.06
C LYS A 245 16.81 2.38 15.63
N PHE A 246 16.61 1.23 16.23
CA PHE A 246 15.38 0.86 16.92
C PHE A 246 15.40 1.19 18.43
N GLY A 247 16.56 1.52 19.00
CA GLY A 247 16.73 1.75 20.43
C GLY A 247 16.51 0.47 21.26
N ILE A 248 16.91 -0.69 20.73
CA ILE A 248 16.75 -2.01 21.34
C ILE A 248 18.10 -2.68 21.54
N GLY A 249 18.17 -3.68 22.43
CA GLY A 249 19.42 -4.38 22.76
C GLY A 249 19.52 -5.79 22.19
N SER A 250 18.45 -6.34 21.63
CA SER A 250 18.45 -7.76 21.26
C SER A 250 17.58 -8.10 20.05
N ARG A 251 17.93 -9.24 19.44
CA ARG A 251 17.14 -9.84 18.36
C ARG A 251 15.67 -10.13 18.80
N ARG A 252 15.48 -10.59 20.05
CA ARG A 252 14.18 -10.88 20.61
C ARG A 252 13.33 -9.61 20.70
N GLU A 253 13.93 -8.51 21.13
CA GLU A 253 13.25 -7.21 21.18
C GLU A 253 12.89 -6.70 19.79
N LEU A 254 13.74 -6.91 18.78
CA LEU A 254 13.43 -6.56 17.39
C LEU A 254 12.17 -7.30 16.91
N VAL A 255 12.12 -8.61 17.13
CA VAL A 255 10.96 -9.43 16.79
C VAL A 255 9.72 -8.96 17.56
N ALA A 256 9.81 -8.76 18.87
CA ALA A 256 8.69 -8.29 19.69
C ALA A 256 8.16 -6.93 19.22
N THR A 257 9.06 -5.98 18.92
CA THR A 257 8.71 -4.63 18.47
C THR A 257 7.97 -4.65 17.12
N LEU A 258 8.39 -5.51 16.19
CA LEU A 258 7.84 -5.56 14.84
C LEU A 258 6.69 -6.56 14.68
N SER A 259 6.55 -7.54 15.58
CA SER A 259 5.44 -8.50 15.59
C SER A 259 4.23 -8.02 16.41
N GLY A 260 4.32 -6.85 17.06
CA GLY A 260 3.25 -6.33 17.91
C GLY A 260 3.03 -7.13 19.21
N HIS A 261 3.89 -8.09 19.53
CA HIS A 261 3.86 -8.85 20.77
C HIS A 261 4.80 -8.19 21.77
N ARG A 262 4.25 -7.40 22.70
CA ARG A 262 4.91 -7.15 23.99
C ARG A 262 4.53 -8.32 24.90
N GLY A 263 5.54 -9.14 25.24
CA GLY A 263 5.42 -10.14 26.28
C GLY A 263 5.27 -9.54 27.66
#